data_1c4cc91fc5b98030f550cc19ee1ac4a7
#
_entry.id   1c4cc91fc5b98030f550cc19ee1ac4a7
#
_cell.length_a   1.000
_cell.length_b   1.000
_cell.length_c   1.000
_cell.angle_alpha   90.00
_cell.angle_beta   90.00
_cell.angle_gamma   90.00
#
_symmetry.space_group_name_H-M   'P 1'
#
loop_
_entity.id
_entity.type
_entity.pdbx_description
1 polymer ?
#
loop_
_entity_poly.entity_id
_entity_poly.type
_entity_poly.pdbx_seq_one_letter_code
_entity_poly.pdbx_strand_id
1 'polypeptide(L)'
;MIKRILTVLLLFPTLVCAQINTERVMTIARNALYFEDYVLSIQYFNQVINAKPYLYEPYFFRALAKVNLEDYQGAEADCNEAIKRNPFVVGAYQVRGLARIRQNKFDGAIEDYQKALHYDPENITLWHNLTLSHIQKKDYDAAKEDLESLLKVSPRYTRAYLMRGEVSLQQKDTVAALKDFNTALELDKYDPDAWSARAIVRLQQSNYAEAESDLDRAIHLSAKNAGNYINRALARFHQNNLRGAMSDYDLALDIDPNNFIGHYNRGLLRAQVGDDNRAIEDFNFVLEMEPDNMMATFNRGLLRAQTGDYRGAIEDYTTVINQYPNFLAGYYQRAEARKKIGDRKGAEADEFKVMKAQLDRQNGVSKNDVAQNDQNKEDDNEEDEGKTRKKSDKNMNNYRKIVIADDSEQERQYKSDYRGRVQDRNVTIKPEPLFASREAKRS
;
A
#
# COMPACT_ATOMS: atom_id res chain seq x y z
N MET A 1 -57.75 33.30 50.28
CA MET A 1 -56.92 32.16 49.85
C MET A 1 -56.93 31.92 48.35
N ILE A 2 -57.96 32.23 47.61
CA ILE A 2 -58.09 31.99 46.18
C ILE A 2 -57.12 32.83 45.30
N LYS A 3 -56.77 34.06 45.70
CA LYS A 3 -55.83 34.91 44.95
C LYS A 3 -54.36 34.48 45.00
N ARG A 4 -53.96 33.66 45.97
CA ARG A 4 -52.56 33.13 46.03
C ARG A 4 -52.38 31.86 45.28
N ILE A 5 -53.40 31.11 44.90
CA ILE A 5 -53.35 29.89 44.09
C ILE A 5 -53.24 30.23 42.59
N LEU A 6 -53.85 31.37 42.16
CA LEU A 6 -53.80 31.83 40.80
C LEU A 6 -52.40 32.33 40.37
N THR A 7 -51.63 32.86 41.35
CA THR A 7 -50.29 33.42 41.08
C THR A 7 -49.20 32.31 40.96
N VAL A 8 -49.42 31.11 41.51
CA VAL A 8 -48.51 29.98 41.44
C VAL A 8 -48.69 29.19 40.09
N LEU A 9 -49.91 29.25 39.52
CA LEU A 9 -50.20 28.62 38.24
C LEU A 9 -49.67 29.41 37.03
N LEU A 10 -49.31 30.70 37.19
CA LEU A 10 -48.74 31.56 36.15
C LEU A 10 -47.19 31.57 36.11
N LEU A 11 -46.53 30.85 37.03
CA LEU A 11 -45.06 30.74 37.12
C LEU A 11 -44.49 29.36 36.75
N PHE A 12 -45.32 28.49 36.17
CA PHE A 12 -44.70 27.44 35.36
C PHE A 12 -44.27 28.08 34.05
N PRO A 13 -42.99 28.38 33.86
CA PRO A 13 -42.51 28.60 32.51
C PRO A 13 -42.83 27.31 31.78
N THR A 14 -43.73 27.37 30.84
CA THR A 14 -43.79 26.38 29.79
C THR A 14 -42.40 26.35 29.19
N LEU A 15 -41.56 25.49 29.71
CA LEU A 15 -40.42 24.96 28.98
C LEU A 15 -41.01 24.26 27.75
N VAL A 16 -41.42 25.07 26.79
CA VAL A 16 -41.55 24.63 25.40
C VAL A 16 -40.12 24.30 25.02
N CYS A 17 -39.68 23.12 25.43
CA CYS A 17 -38.56 22.47 24.79
C CYS A 17 -38.98 22.44 23.33
N ALA A 18 -38.39 23.32 22.52
CA ALA A 18 -38.53 23.27 21.08
C ALA A 18 -38.10 21.84 20.70
N GLN A 19 -39.11 20.99 20.51
CA GLN A 19 -38.84 19.57 20.25
C GLN A 19 -38.17 19.52 18.87
N ILE A 20 -36.86 19.31 18.90
CA ILE A 20 -36.07 19.23 17.68
C ILE A 20 -36.75 18.20 16.78
N ASN A 21 -37.15 18.61 15.59
CA ASN A 21 -37.67 17.69 14.60
C ASN A 21 -36.54 16.78 14.13
N THR A 22 -36.31 15.70 14.86
CA THR A 22 -35.20 14.76 14.62
C THR A 22 -35.21 14.14 13.25
N GLU A 23 -36.36 13.97 12.60
CA GLU A 23 -36.47 13.45 11.22
C GLU A 23 -35.90 14.45 10.21
N ARG A 24 -36.24 15.71 10.37
CA ARG A 24 -35.71 16.80 9.55
C ARG A 24 -34.19 16.94 9.72
N VAL A 25 -33.71 16.92 10.98
CA VAL A 25 -32.27 17.00 11.28
C VAL A 25 -31.55 15.80 10.72
N MET A 26 -32.11 14.58 10.81
CA MET A 26 -31.58 13.37 10.23
C MET A 26 -31.48 13.45 8.70
N THR A 27 -32.47 14.06 8.05
CA THR A 27 -32.44 14.27 6.59
C THR A 27 -31.35 15.25 6.19
N ILE A 28 -31.20 16.36 6.94
CA ILE A 28 -30.11 17.35 6.71
C ILE A 28 -28.74 16.67 6.90
N ALA A 29 -28.58 15.86 7.96
CA ALA A 29 -27.35 15.14 8.24
C ALA A 29 -26.97 14.18 7.11
N ARG A 30 -27.95 13.43 6.58
CA ARG A 30 -27.72 12.52 5.44
C ARG A 30 -27.39 13.28 4.17
N ASN A 31 -28.05 14.42 3.91
CA ASN A 31 -27.73 15.25 2.76
C ASN A 31 -26.29 15.81 2.87
N ALA A 32 -25.89 16.30 4.06
CA ALA A 32 -24.52 16.74 4.28
C ALA A 32 -23.50 15.60 4.03
N LEU A 33 -23.81 14.38 4.49
CA LEU A 33 -23.01 13.18 4.21
C LEU A 33 -22.92 12.89 2.70
N TYR A 34 -24.04 12.97 1.99
CA TYR A 34 -24.11 12.72 0.54
C TYR A 34 -23.30 13.76 -0.26
N PHE A 35 -23.29 15.03 0.18
CA PHE A 35 -22.50 16.09 -0.43
C PHE A 35 -21.07 16.19 0.14
N GLU A 36 -20.61 15.15 0.85
CA GLU A 36 -19.26 15.03 1.41
C GLU A 36 -18.88 16.09 2.47
N ASP A 37 -19.88 16.82 3.00
CA ASP A 37 -19.66 17.68 4.16
C ASP A 37 -19.73 16.86 5.45
N TYR A 38 -18.67 16.06 5.65
CA TYR A 38 -18.62 15.07 6.74
C TYR A 38 -18.67 15.72 8.14
N VAL A 39 -18.01 16.88 8.29
CA VAL A 39 -17.98 17.59 9.57
C VAL A 39 -19.37 18.08 9.94
N LEU A 40 -20.06 18.73 9.02
CA LEU A 40 -21.44 19.20 9.22
C LEU A 40 -22.38 18.02 9.45
N SER A 41 -22.22 16.95 8.72
CA SER A 41 -23.00 15.71 8.89
C SER A 41 -22.87 15.16 10.32
N ILE A 42 -21.65 15.05 10.84
CA ILE A 42 -21.38 14.60 12.23
C ILE A 42 -22.07 15.50 13.24
N GLN A 43 -22.03 16.83 13.05
CA GLN A 43 -22.67 17.78 13.95
C GLN A 43 -24.18 17.56 14.04
N TYR A 44 -24.85 17.34 12.90
CA TYR A 44 -26.29 17.07 12.89
C TYR A 44 -26.61 15.66 13.44
N PHE A 45 -25.80 14.63 13.16
CA PHE A 45 -25.99 13.34 13.82
C PHE A 45 -25.83 13.42 15.33
N ASN A 46 -24.91 14.23 15.85
CA ASN A 46 -24.76 14.49 17.29
C ASN A 46 -26.05 15.07 17.90
N GLN A 47 -26.72 15.99 17.19
CA GLN A 47 -27.99 16.55 17.65
C GLN A 47 -29.08 15.48 17.70
N VAL A 48 -29.18 14.61 16.69
CA VAL A 48 -30.12 13.48 16.67
C VAL A 48 -29.83 12.50 17.82
N ILE A 49 -28.56 12.13 18.02
CA ILE A 49 -28.13 11.21 19.09
C ILE A 49 -28.48 11.79 20.47
N ASN A 50 -28.24 13.08 20.68
CA ASN A 50 -28.58 13.74 21.96
C ASN A 50 -30.08 13.75 22.21
N ALA A 51 -30.89 13.91 21.18
CA ALA A 51 -32.36 13.95 21.31
C ALA A 51 -32.96 12.52 21.38
N LYS A 52 -32.43 11.57 20.66
CA LYS A 52 -32.94 10.18 20.55
C LYS A 52 -31.77 9.15 20.56
N PRO A 53 -31.14 8.95 21.73
CA PRO A 53 -29.94 8.09 21.84
C PRO A 53 -30.22 6.60 21.62
N TYR A 54 -31.47 6.21 21.52
CA TYR A 54 -31.88 4.81 21.28
C TYR A 54 -31.92 4.42 19.78
N LEU A 55 -31.89 5.40 18.88
CA LEU A 55 -31.84 5.12 17.43
C LEU A 55 -30.45 4.61 17.03
N TYR A 56 -30.39 3.62 16.15
CA TYR A 56 -29.14 3.10 15.64
C TYR A 56 -28.62 3.90 14.44
N GLU A 57 -29.51 4.41 13.60
CA GLU A 57 -29.19 5.06 12.33
C GLU A 57 -28.23 6.25 12.47
N PRO A 58 -28.40 7.18 13.41
CA PRO A 58 -27.48 8.32 13.49
C PRO A 58 -26.06 7.91 13.88
N TYR A 59 -25.88 6.84 14.68
CA TYR A 59 -24.55 6.29 14.96
C TYR A 59 -23.95 5.65 13.72
N PHE A 60 -24.73 4.85 13.00
CA PHE A 60 -24.27 4.22 11.77
C PHE A 60 -23.82 5.25 10.70
N PHE A 61 -24.65 6.26 10.44
CA PHE A 61 -24.30 7.30 9.46
C PHE A 61 -23.15 8.19 9.92
N ARG A 62 -23.04 8.44 11.24
CA ARG A 62 -21.89 9.16 11.80
C ARG A 62 -20.60 8.35 11.66
N ALA A 63 -20.65 7.04 11.83
CA ALA A 63 -19.52 6.15 11.56
C ALA A 63 -19.05 6.24 10.11
N LEU A 64 -19.98 6.29 9.13
CA LEU A 64 -19.64 6.49 7.72
C LEU A 64 -18.93 7.83 7.49
N ALA A 65 -19.41 8.92 8.10
CA ALA A 65 -18.76 10.22 8.00
C ALA A 65 -17.33 10.18 8.60
N LYS A 66 -17.17 9.51 9.76
CA LYS A 66 -15.87 9.36 10.43
C LYS A 66 -14.88 8.53 9.64
N VAL A 67 -15.32 7.46 8.97
CA VAL A 67 -14.45 6.67 8.07
C VAL A 67 -13.90 7.54 6.95
N ASN A 68 -14.73 8.39 6.34
CA ASN A 68 -14.28 9.30 5.28
C ASN A 68 -13.33 10.40 5.79
N LEU A 69 -13.36 10.71 7.08
CA LEU A 69 -12.40 11.59 7.76
C LEU A 69 -11.23 10.82 8.40
N GLU A 70 -11.10 9.53 8.11
CA GLU A 70 -10.05 8.64 8.66
C GLU A 70 -10.06 8.50 10.20
N ASP A 71 -11.15 8.92 10.87
CA ASP A 71 -11.35 8.64 12.30
C ASP A 71 -11.89 7.20 12.49
N TYR A 72 -11.02 6.22 12.24
CA TYR A 72 -11.38 4.80 12.29
C TYR A 72 -11.74 4.33 13.70
N GLN A 73 -11.12 4.90 14.73
CA GLN A 73 -11.45 4.57 16.13
C GLN A 73 -12.84 5.08 16.52
N GLY A 74 -13.16 6.32 16.14
CA GLY A 74 -14.48 6.90 16.36
C GLY A 74 -15.56 6.20 15.54
N ALA A 75 -15.24 5.76 14.33
CA ALA A 75 -16.14 4.98 13.48
C ALA A 75 -16.44 3.60 14.08
N GLU A 76 -15.43 2.89 14.59
CA GLU A 76 -15.60 1.61 15.29
C GLU A 76 -16.50 1.76 16.53
N ALA A 77 -16.27 2.81 17.34
CA ALA A 77 -17.09 3.10 18.52
C ALA A 77 -18.56 3.34 18.14
N ASP A 78 -18.81 4.12 17.10
CA ASP A 78 -20.16 4.41 16.62
C ASP A 78 -20.84 3.16 16.05
N CYS A 79 -20.14 2.33 15.29
CA CYS A 79 -20.67 1.05 14.82
C CYS A 79 -21.01 0.11 15.99
N ASN A 80 -20.22 0.09 17.07
CA ASN A 80 -20.53 -0.67 18.27
C ASN A 80 -21.87 -0.22 18.89
N GLU A 81 -22.08 1.10 18.96
CA GLU A 81 -23.34 1.66 19.48
C GLU A 81 -24.53 1.38 18.54
N ALA A 82 -24.30 1.40 17.21
CA ALA A 82 -25.34 1.06 16.23
C ALA A 82 -25.74 -0.44 16.33
N ILE A 83 -24.77 -1.33 16.36
CA ILE A 83 -24.96 -2.80 16.45
C ILE A 83 -25.62 -3.18 17.78
N LYS A 84 -25.25 -2.54 18.90
CA LYS A 84 -25.88 -2.76 20.19
C LYS A 84 -27.37 -2.45 20.17
N ARG A 85 -27.82 -1.45 19.40
CA ARG A 85 -29.22 -1.05 19.27
C ARG A 85 -29.96 -1.89 18.25
N ASN A 86 -29.30 -2.24 17.15
CA ASN A 86 -29.87 -3.08 16.13
C ASN A 86 -28.80 -4.06 15.59
N PRO A 87 -28.78 -5.33 16.06
CA PRO A 87 -27.80 -6.32 15.65
C PRO A 87 -27.92 -6.81 14.19
N PHE A 88 -28.98 -6.43 13.49
CA PHE A 88 -29.26 -6.90 12.12
C PHE A 88 -28.81 -5.91 11.04
N VAL A 89 -28.11 -4.84 11.40
CA VAL A 89 -27.65 -3.82 10.45
C VAL A 89 -26.36 -4.30 9.79
N VAL A 90 -26.47 -4.95 8.65
CA VAL A 90 -25.34 -5.46 7.83
C VAL A 90 -24.29 -4.36 7.57
N GLY A 91 -24.75 -3.15 7.18
CA GLY A 91 -23.86 -2.02 6.92
C GLY A 91 -23.00 -1.60 8.11
N ALA A 92 -23.50 -1.76 9.35
CA ALA A 92 -22.71 -1.40 10.53
C ALA A 92 -21.54 -2.38 10.77
N TYR A 93 -21.73 -3.67 10.51
CA TYR A 93 -20.64 -4.65 10.51
C TYR A 93 -19.64 -4.35 9.39
N GLN A 94 -20.14 -4.05 8.18
CA GLN A 94 -19.28 -3.71 7.05
C GLN A 94 -18.40 -2.49 7.33
N VAL A 95 -18.96 -1.42 7.86
CA VAL A 95 -18.22 -0.18 8.20
C VAL A 95 -17.25 -0.43 9.36
N ARG A 96 -17.64 -1.22 10.36
CA ARG A 96 -16.76 -1.57 11.49
C ARG A 96 -15.61 -2.44 11.02
N GLY A 97 -15.86 -3.42 10.15
CA GLY A 97 -14.83 -4.24 9.53
C GLY A 97 -13.82 -3.40 8.76
N LEU A 98 -14.28 -2.46 7.92
CA LEU A 98 -13.40 -1.53 7.21
C LEU A 98 -12.57 -0.67 8.17
N ALA A 99 -13.19 -0.10 9.20
CA ALA A 99 -12.50 0.69 10.20
C ALA A 99 -11.43 -0.14 10.96
N ARG A 100 -11.70 -1.43 11.19
CA ARG A 100 -10.77 -2.37 11.83
C ARG A 100 -9.61 -2.76 10.91
N ILE A 101 -9.83 -2.96 9.61
CA ILE A 101 -8.74 -3.17 8.64
C ILE A 101 -7.77 -1.98 8.67
N ARG A 102 -8.29 -0.75 8.61
CA ARG A 102 -7.48 0.48 8.66
C ARG A 102 -6.72 0.67 9.98
N GLN A 103 -7.07 -0.09 11.01
CA GLN A 103 -6.38 -0.15 12.31
C GLN A 103 -5.52 -1.42 12.46
N ASN A 104 -5.32 -2.21 11.41
CA ASN A 104 -4.62 -3.51 11.41
C ASN A 104 -5.26 -4.55 12.37
N LYS A 105 -6.56 -4.41 12.70
CA LYS A 105 -7.31 -5.33 13.54
C LYS A 105 -8.02 -6.37 12.68
N PHE A 106 -7.24 -7.20 11.97
CA PHE A 106 -7.75 -8.08 10.92
C PHE A 106 -8.72 -9.16 11.44
N ASP A 107 -8.44 -9.77 12.60
CA ASP A 107 -9.33 -10.79 13.19
C ASP A 107 -10.73 -10.23 13.45
N GLY A 108 -10.80 -9.07 14.07
CA GLY A 108 -12.09 -8.42 14.32
C GLY A 108 -12.82 -7.98 13.04
N ALA A 109 -12.09 -7.64 11.98
CA ALA A 109 -12.69 -7.34 10.68
C ALA A 109 -13.27 -8.59 10.03
N ILE A 110 -12.55 -9.72 10.10
CA ILE A 110 -13.00 -11.03 9.60
C ILE A 110 -14.30 -11.43 10.31
N GLU A 111 -14.36 -11.35 11.65
CA GLU A 111 -15.59 -11.64 12.41
C GLU A 111 -16.77 -10.76 11.95
N ASP A 112 -16.54 -9.48 11.70
CA ASP A 112 -17.57 -8.55 11.25
C ASP A 112 -18.09 -8.92 9.85
N TYR A 113 -17.21 -9.20 8.90
CA TYR A 113 -17.63 -9.58 7.56
C TYR A 113 -18.33 -10.94 7.53
N GLN A 114 -17.86 -11.92 8.30
CA GLN A 114 -18.54 -13.21 8.46
C GLN A 114 -19.93 -13.02 9.06
N LYS A 115 -20.06 -12.14 10.06
CA LYS A 115 -21.37 -11.83 10.65
C LYS A 115 -22.30 -11.13 9.65
N ALA A 116 -21.76 -10.20 8.87
CA ALA A 116 -22.51 -9.51 7.81
C ALA A 116 -22.98 -10.51 6.73
N LEU A 117 -22.10 -11.41 6.28
CA LEU A 117 -22.41 -12.46 5.31
C LEU A 117 -23.43 -13.51 5.81
N HIS A 118 -23.51 -13.72 7.12
CA HIS A 118 -24.57 -14.54 7.71
C HIS A 118 -25.97 -13.95 7.44
N TYR A 119 -26.09 -12.62 7.37
CA TYR A 119 -27.36 -11.95 7.07
C TYR A 119 -27.55 -11.67 5.57
N ASP A 120 -26.47 -11.48 4.82
CA ASP A 120 -26.48 -11.17 3.39
C ASP A 120 -25.41 -11.99 2.66
N PRO A 121 -25.66 -13.31 2.44
CA PRO A 121 -24.65 -14.24 1.90
C PRO A 121 -24.31 -14.03 0.42
N GLU A 122 -25.15 -13.30 -0.33
CA GLU A 122 -24.94 -13.02 -1.74
C GLU A 122 -24.22 -11.69 -2.00
N ASN A 123 -23.82 -10.98 -0.95
CA ASN A 123 -23.19 -9.68 -1.06
C ASN A 123 -21.71 -9.79 -1.49
N ILE A 124 -21.48 -9.49 -2.76
CA ILE A 124 -20.15 -9.53 -3.39
C ILE A 124 -19.15 -8.64 -2.63
N THR A 125 -19.58 -7.45 -2.19
CA THR A 125 -18.70 -6.51 -1.48
C THR A 125 -18.23 -7.06 -0.13
N LEU A 126 -19.10 -7.78 0.59
CA LEU A 126 -18.72 -8.41 1.85
C LEU A 126 -17.72 -9.53 1.65
N TRP A 127 -17.94 -10.39 0.65
CA TRP A 127 -16.97 -11.43 0.27
C TRP A 127 -15.63 -10.84 -0.14
N HIS A 128 -15.65 -9.79 -0.96
CA HIS A 128 -14.43 -9.09 -1.38
C HIS A 128 -13.64 -8.55 -0.16
N ASN A 129 -14.32 -7.87 0.77
CA ASN A 129 -13.67 -7.30 1.94
C ASN A 129 -13.18 -8.36 2.94
N LEU A 130 -13.92 -9.48 3.07
CA LEU A 130 -13.48 -10.65 3.86
C LEU A 130 -12.18 -11.21 3.28
N THR A 131 -12.16 -11.44 1.96
CA THR A 131 -10.95 -11.90 1.25
C THR A 131 -9.76 -10.96 1.47
N LEU A 132 -9.98 -9.63 1.32
CA LEU A 132 -8.91 -8.65 1.58
C LEU A 132 -8.40 -8.74 3.02
N SER A 133 -9.29 -8.98 3.99
CA SER A 133 -8.88 -9.15 5.40
C SER A 133 -7.99 -10.37 5.61
N HIS A 134 -8.31 -11.50 4.96
CA HIS A 134 -7.47 -12.70 5.00
C HIS A 134 -6.14 -12.49 4.27
N ILE A 135 -6.13 -11.79 3.12
CA ILE A 135 -4.90 -11.45 2.40
C ILE A 135 -3.98 -10.59 3.27
N GLN A 136 -4.51 -9.54 3.91
CA GLN A 136 -3.74 -8.67 4.81
C GLN A 136 -3.18 -9.43 6.02
N LYS A 137 -3.94 -10.40 6.52
CA LYS A 137 -3.46 -11.31 7.56
C LYS A 137 -2.46 -12.36 7.04
N LYS A 138 -2.26 -12.43 5.70
CA LYS A 138 -1.47 -13.46 5.01
C LYS A 138 -2.02 -14.89 5.16
N ASP A 139 -3.30 -15.01 5.46
CA ASP A 139 -4.03 -16.28 5.47
C ASP A 139 -4.54 -16.57 4.05
N TYR A 140 -3.61 -17.01 3.20
CA TYR A 140 -3.88 -17.20 1.78
C TYR A 140 -4.83 -18.37 1.48
N ASP A 141 -4.87 -19.38 2.34
CA ASP A 141 -5.78 -20.50 2.18
C ASP A 141 -7.22 -20.07 2.45
N ALA A 142 -7.48 -19.36 3.54
CA ALA A 142 -8.78 -18.78 3.82
C ALA A 142 -9.22 -17.77 2.74
N ALA A 143 -8.30 -16.95 2.23
CA ALA A 143 -8.58 -16.03 1.12
C ALA A 143 -9.02 -16.77 -0.15
N LYS A 144 -8.44 -17.92 -0.49
CA LYS A 144 -8.88 -18.75 -1.62
C LYS A 144 -10.28 -19.34 -1.40
N GLU A 145 -10.59 -19.82 -0.21
CA GLU A 145 -11.93 -20.34 0.14
C GLU A 145 -13.00 -19.26 0.01
N ASP A 146 -12.70 -18.05 0.46
CA ASP A 146 -13.59 -16.88 0.29
C ASP A 146 -13.84 -16.59 -1.19
N LEU A 147 -12.76 -16.58 -2.01
CA LEU A 147 -12.86 -16.31 -3.44
C LEU A 147 -13.61 -17.40 -4.19
N GLU A 148 -13.46 -18.65 -3.79
CA GLU A 148 -14.28 -19.75 -4.32
C GLU A 148 -15.76 -19.56 -3.97
N SER A 149 -16.07 -19.10 -2.76
CA SER A 149 -17.44 -18.81 -2.33
C SER A 149 -17.99 -17.59 -3.07
N LEU A 150 -17.21 -16.55 -3.26
CA LEU A 150 -17.56 -15.39 -4.06
C LEU A 150 -17.85 -15.77 -5.51
N LEU A 151 -17.03 -16.64 -6.11
CA LEU A 151 -17.23 -17.12 -7.49
C LEU A 151 -18.43 -18.06 -7.65
N LYS A 152 -18.89 -18.73 -6.59
CA LYS A 152 -20.17 -19.46 -6.59
C LYS A 152 -21.36 -18.49 -6.65
N VAL A 153 -21.26 -17.36 -5.93
CA VAL A 153 -22.29 -16.29 -5.93
C VAL A 153 -22.25 -15.53 -7.26
N SER A 154 -21.07 -15.19 -7.74
CA SER A 154 -20.89 -14.40 -8.97
C SER A 154 -19.81 -14.98 -9.87
N PRO A 155 -20.13 -15.97 -10.74
CA PRO A 155 -19.15 -16.66 -11.58
C PRO A 155 -18.46 -15.79 -12.63
N ARG A 156 -18.99 -14.61 -12.91
CA ARG A 156 -18.43 -13.66 -13.89
C ARG A 156 -17.77 -12.43 -13.24
N TYR A 157 -17.54 -12.47 -11.93
CA TYR A 157 -16.87 -11.37 -11.24
C TYR A 157 -15.36 -11.42 -11.46
N THR A 158 -14.90 -10.70 -12.50
CA THR A 158 -13.51 -10.71 -12.99
C THR A 158 -12.50 -10.43 -11.88
N ARG A 159 -12.81 -9.48 -10.99
CA ARG A 159 -11.92 -9.11 -9.87
C ARG A 159 -11.60 -10.28 -8.95
N ALA A 160 -12.53 -11.22 -8.73
CA ALA A 160 -12.26 -12.39 -7.90
C ALA A 160 -11.22 -13.33 -8.52
N TYR A 161 -11.22 -13.49 -9.85
CA TYR A 161 -10.17 -14.25 -10.53
C TYR A 161 -8.81 -13.57 -10.41
N LEU A 162 -8.76 -12.23 -10.57
CA LEU A 162 -7.51 -11.48 -10.37
C LEU A 162 -6.97 -11.68 -8.96
N MET A 163 -7.79 -11.45 -7.94
CA MET A 163 -7.40 -11.65 -6.54
C MET A 163 -6.94 -13.08 -6.26
N ARG A 164 -7.62 -14.10 -6.83
CA ARG A 164 -7.22 -15.50 -6.63
C ARG A 164 -5.90 -15.83 -7.32
N GLY A 165 -5.67 -15.26 -8.49
CA GLY A 165 -4.40 -15.33 -9.19
C GLY A 165 -3.25 -14.68 -8.40
N GLU A 166 -3.48 -13.48 -7.85
CA GLU A 166 -2.52 -12.79 -6.98
C GLU A 166 -2.20 -13.60 -5.71
N VAL A 167 -3.23 -14.13 -5.04
CA VAL A 167 -3.04 -15.04 -3.88
C VAL A 167 -2.23 -16.28 -4.26
N SER A 168 -2.51 -16.87 -5.46
CA SER A 168 -1.74 -18.02 -5.96
C SER A 168 -0.27 -17.68 -6.20
N LEU A 169 0.05 -16.45 -6.66
CA LEU A 169 1.42 -15.97 -6.79
C LEU A 169 2.12 -15.86 -5.43
N GLN A 170 1.45 -15.36 -4.40
CA GLN A 170 2.00 -15.32 -3.04
C GLN A 170 2.35 -16.72 -2.52
N GLN A 171 1.58 -17.73 -2.93
CA GLN A 171 1.85 -19.15 -2.65
C GLN A 171 2.83 -19.80 -3.65
N LYS A 172 3.40 -19.03 -4.60
CA LYS A 172 4.31 -19.49 -5.67
C LYS A 172 3.67 -20.47 -6.65
N ASP A 173 2.35 -20.52 -6.73
CA ASP A 173 1.60 -21.32 -7.71
C ASP A 173 1.34 -20.48 -8.98
N THR A 174 2.37 -20.37 -9.81
CA THR A 174 2.30 -19.61 -11.07
C THR A 174 1.35 -20.24 -12.10
N VAL A 175 1.09 -21.54 -12.02
CA VAL A 175 0.17 -22.23 -12.94
C VAL A 175 -1.28 -21.86 -12.63
N ALA A 176 -1.67 -21.92 -11.36
CA ALA A 176 -3.00 -21.49 -10.93
C ALA A 176 -3.22 -20.00 -11.22
N ALA A 177 -2.22 -19.16 -10.96
CA ALA A 177 -2.28 -17.73 -11.24
C ALA A 177 -2.53 -17.45 -12.72
N LEU A 178 -1.77 -18.06 -13.65
CA LEU A 178 -1.97 -17.89 -15.09
C LEU A 178 -3.36 -18.35 -15.54
N LYS A 179 -3.88 -19.44 -14.97
CA LYS A 179 -5.23 -19.90 -15.28
C LYS A 179 -6.26 -18.86 -14.91
N ASP A 180 -6.16 -18.27 -13.73
CA ASP A 180 -7.11 -17.27 -13.27
C ASP A 180 -6.99 -15.97 -14.05
N PHE A 181 -5.78 -15.49 -14.35
CA PHE A 181 -5.59 -14.29 -15.19
C PHE A 181 -6.10 -14.49 -16.63
N ASN A 182 -5.93 -15.68 -17.20
CA ASN A 182 -6.52 -16.00 -18.49
C ASN A 182 -8.06 -15.96 -18.42
N THR A 183 -8.67 -16.56 -17.39
CA THR A 183 -10.12 -16.51 -17.20
C THR A 183 -10.62 -15.07 -17.02
N ALA A 184 -9.89 -14.24 -16.26
CA ALA A 184 -10.20 -12.82 -16.11
C ALA A 184 -10.21 -12.10 -17.47
N LEU A 185 -9.21 -12.33 -18.31
CA LEU A 185 -9.11 -11.75 -19.66
C LEU A 185 -10.13 -12.29 -20.66
N GLU A 186 -10.59 -13.53 -20.50
CA GLU A 186 -11.72 -14.08 -21.28
C GLU A 186 -13.04 -13.39 -20.91
N LEU A 187 -13.23 -13.05 -19.64
CA LEU A 187 -14.41 -12.36 -19.13
C LEU A 187 -14.38 -10.86 -19.45
N ASP A 188 -13.23 -10.23 -19.29
CA ASP A 188 -13.01 -8.81 -19.58
C ASP A 188 -11.61 -8.56 -20.17
N LYS A 189 -11.55 -8.47 -21.50
CA LYS A 189 -10.32 -8.16 -22.24
C LYS A 189 -9.90 -6.70 -22.16
N TYR A 190 -10.70 -5.83 -21.55
CA TYR A 190 -10.43 -4.41 -21.41
C TYR A 190 -9.93 -4.04 -20.00
N ASP A 191 -9.74 -5.02 -19.15
CA ASP A 191 -9.14 -4.82 -17.82
C ASP A 191 -7.60 -4.73 -17.94
N PRO A 192 -6.98 -3.54 -17.73
CA PRO A 192 -5.53 -3.37 -17.83
C PRO A 192 -4.78 -4.12 -16.72
N ASP A 193 -5.40 -4.29 -15.53
CA ASP A 193 -4.77 -4.95 -14.40
C ASP A 193 -4.59 -6.45 -14.68
N ALA A 194 -5.54 -7.06 -15.37
CA ALA A 194 -5.44 -8.46 -15.77
C ALA A 194 -4.28 -8.71 -16.76
N TRP A 195 -4.08 -7.80 -17.73
CA TRP A 195 -2.95 -7.86 -18.64
C TRP A 195 -1.63 -7.66 -17.90
N SER A 196 -1.53 -6.68 -17.01
CA SER A 196 -0.36 -6.40 -16.19
C SER A 196 0.01 -7.59 -15.29
N ALA A 197 -0.97 -8.15 -14.58
CA ALA A 197 -0.77 -9.28 -13.68
C ALA A 197 -0.23 -10.52 -14.43
N ARG A 198 -0.80 -10.82 -15.61
CA ARG A 198 -0.32 -11.93 -16.44
C ARG A 198 1.10 -11.69 -16.96
N ALA A 199 1.39 -10.46 -17.37
CA ALA A 199 2.73 -10.08 -17.81
C ALA A 199 3.80 -10.28 -16.73
N ILE A 200 3.50 -9.92 -15.48
CA ILE A 200 4.43 -10.12 -14.35
C ILE A 200 4.78 -11.59 -14.19
N VAL A 201 3.80 -12.50 -14.29
CA VAL A 201 4.07 -13.94 -14.23
C VAL A 201 4.95 -14.40 -15.39
N ARG A 202 4.68 -13.89 -16.61
CA ARG A 202 5.47 -14.20 -17.80
C ARG A 202 6.91 -13.70 -17.69
N LEU A 203 7.13 -12.51 -17.08
CA LEU A 203 8.47 -12.00 -16.76
C LEU A 203 9.21 -12.92 -15.78
N GLN A 204 8.54 -13.39 -14.74
CA GLN A 204 9.11 -14.34 -13.76
C GLN A 204 9.50 -15.66 -14.41
N GLN A 205 8.75 -16.10 -15.42
CA GLN A 205 9.03 -17.27 -16.22
C GLN A 205 10.03 -17.03 -17.35
N SER A 206 10.56 -15.81 -17.50
CA SER A 206 11.45 -15.39 -18.59
C SER A 206 10.82 -15.43 -19.98
N ASN A 207 9.48 -15.41 -20.07
CA ASN A 207 8.72 -15.35 -21.32
C ASN A 207 8.59 -13.89 -21.80
N TYR A 208 9.70 -13.26 -22.12
CA TYR A 208 9.80 -11.81 -22.34
C TYR A 208 8.96 -11.30 -23.51
N ALA A 209 8.89 -12.04 -24.63
CA ALA A 209 8.11 -11.62 -25.79
C ALA A 209 6.60 -11.59 -25.52
N GLU A 210 6.11 -12.61 -24.81
CA GLU A 210 4.69 -12.65 -24.42
C GLU A 210 4.37 -11.62 -23.34
N ALA A 211 5.31 -11.36 -22.41
CA ALA A 211 5.16 -10.32 -21.40
C ALA A 211 5.10 -8.92 -22.03
N GLU A 212 5.98 -8.64 -23.03
CA GLU A 212 5.93 -7.39 -23.78
C GLU A 212 4.58 -7.19 -24.47
N SER A 213 4.04 -8.23 -25.12
CA SER A 213 2.73 -8.17 -25.77
C SER A 213 1.58 -7.87 -24.79
N ASP A 214 1.60 -8.48 -23.60
CA ASP A 214 0.60 -8.20 -22.56
C ASP A 214 0.72 -6.76 -22.06
N LEU A 215 1.93 -6.29 -21.81
CA LEU A 215 2.20 -4.94 -21.35
C LEU A 215 1.84 -3.87 -22.40
N ASP A 216 2.00 -4.17 -23.69
CA ASP A 216 1.50 -3.31 -24.76
C ASP A 216 -0.01 -3.13 -24.66
N ARG A 217 -0.76 -4.20 -24.35
CA ARG A 217 -2.20 -4.14 -24.12
C ARG A 217 -2.56 -3.36 -22.85
N ALA A 218 -1.87 -3.63 -21.74
CA ALA A 218 -2.08 -2.92 -20.48
C ALA A 218 -1.84 -1.41 -20.65
N ILE A 219 -0.75 -1.01 -21.30
CA ILE A 219 -0.40 0.40 -21.56
C ILE A 219 -1.41 1.06 -22.51
N HIS A 220 -1.86 0.34 -23.55
CA HIS A 220 -2.88 0.86 -24.46
C HIS A 220 -4.21 1.17 -23.73
N LEU A 221 -4.58 0.35 -22.75
CA LEU A 221 -5.79 0.51 -21.95
C LEU A 221 -5.62 1.54 -20.84
N SER A 222 -4.44 1.59 -20.22
CA SER A 222 -4.10 2.50 -19.13
C SER A 222 -2.67 3.02 -19.26
N ALA A 223 -2.51 4.16 -19.94
CA ALA A 223 -1.21 4.76 -20.24
C ALA A 223 -0.54 5.47 -19.05
N LYS A 224 -1.20 5.54 -17.88
CA LYS A 224 -0.69 6.28 -16.71
C LYS A 224 -0.03 5.40 -15.65
N ASN A 225 0.08 4.10 -15.89
CA ASN A 225 0.72 3.19 -14.97
C ASN A 225 2.22 3.09 -15.29
N ALA A 226 3.09 3.71 -14.47
CA ALA A 226 4.53 3.70 -14.64
C ALA A 226 5.12 2.29 -14.55
N GLY A 227 4.56 1.41 -13.70
CA GLY A 227 5.00 0.03 -13.52
C GLY A 227 4.93 -0.79 -14.81
N ASN A 228 3.89 -0.57 -15.63
CA ASN A 228 3.76 -1.25 -16.93
C ASN A 228 4.89 -0.91 -17.90
N TYR A 229 5.33 0.35 -17.94
CA TYR A 229 6.46 0.76 -18.76
C TYR A 229 7.78 0.18 -18.21
N ILE A 230 7.98 0.19 -16.88
CA ILE A 230 9.16 -0.41 -16.25
C ILE A 230 9.26 -1.90 -16.58
N ASN A 231 8.14 -2.62 -16.47
CA ASN A 231 8.08 -4.04 -16.75
C ASN A 231 8.26 -4.34 -18.25
N ARG A 232 7.73 -3.49 -19.15
CA ARG A 232 7.98 -3.62 -20.58
C ARG A 232 9.43 -3.31 -20.93
N ALA A 233 10.05 -2.32 -20.29
CA ALA A 233 11.47 -2.04 -20.42
C ALA A 233 12.32 -3.25 -20.03
N LEU A 234 11.98 -3.94 -18.94
CA LEU A 234 12.64 -5.17 -18.50
C LEU A 234 12.50 -6.27 -19.57
N ALA A 235 11.29 -6.47 -20.10
CA ALA A 235 11.07 -7.44 -21.17
C ALA A 235 11.93 -7.13 -22.40
N ARG A 236 11.96 -5.88 -22.85
CA ARG A 236 12.76 -5.37 -23.97
C ARG A 236 14.26 -5.49 -23.72
N PHE A 237 14.70 -5.20 -22.50
CA PHE A 237 16.10 -5.37 -22.10
C PHE A 237 16.59 -6.81 -22.31
N HIS A 238 15.83 -7.80 -21.84
CA HIS A 238 16.16 -9.20 -21.99
C HIS A 238 16.07 -9.71 -23.44
N GLN A 239 15.31 -9.01 -24.28
CA GLN A 239 15.28 -9.24 -25.72
C GLN A 239 16.37 -8.46 -26.49
N ASN A 240 17.32 -7.83 -25.79
CA ASN A 240 18.38 -6.98 -26.32
C ASN A 240 17.88 -5.73 -27.08
N ASN A 241 16.63 -5.33 -26.85
CA ASN A 241 16.09 -4.06 -27.35
C ASN A 241 16.39 -2.92 -26.37
N LEU A 242 17.69 -2.58 -26.23
CA LEU A 242 18.16 -1.61 -25.23
C LEU A 242 17.60 -0.21 -25.46
N ARG A 243 17.40 0.19 -26.74
CA ARG A 243 16.82 1.49 -27.08
C ARG A 243 15.34 1.58 -26.66
N GLY A 244 14.56 0.54 -26.93
CA GLY A 244 13.16 0.48 -26.51
C GLY A 244 13.02 0.44 -24.99
N ALA A 245 13.92 -0.29 -24.31
CA ALA A 245 13.96 -0.32 -22.86
C ALA A 245 14.26 1.06 -22.24
N MET A 246 15.24 1.78 -22.79
CA MET A 246 15.58 3.13 -22.32
C MET A 246 14.39 4.09 -22.47
N SER A 247 13.74 4.07 -23.64
CA SER A 247 12.55 4.90 -23.90
C SER A 247 11.41 4.62 -22.92
N ASP A 248 11.19 3.34 -22.57
CA ASP A 248 10.14 2.97 -21.60
C ASP A 248 10.49 3.42 -20.19
N TYR A 249 11.75 3.32 -19.74
CA TYR A 249 12.15 3.86 -18.44
C TYR A 249 11.98 5.38 -18.38
N ASP A 250 12.33 6.10 -19.47
CA ASP A 250 12.13 7.56 -19.52
C ASP A 250 10.64 7.90 -19.42
N LEU A 251 9.75 7.22 -20.16
CA LEU A 251 8.30 7.40 -20.07
C LEU A 251 7.75 7.05 -18.66
N ALA A 252 8.24 5.99 -18.06
CA ALA A 252 7.84 5.62 -16.70
C ALA A 252 8.17 6.73 -15.69
N LEU A 253 9.36 7.31 -15.80
CA LEU A 253 9.82 8.38 -14.91
C LEU A 253 9.22 9.76 -15.24
N ASP A 254 8.73 9.98 -16.46
CA ASP A 254 7.88 11.13 -16.78
C ASP A 254 6.51 11.02 -16.11
N ILE A 255 5.96 9.78 -15.97
CA ILE A 255 4.68 9.52 -15.29
C ILE A 255 4.84 9.58 -13.78
N ASP A 256 5.86 8.92 -13.24
CA ASP A 256 6.18 8.88 -11.82
C ASP A 256 7.67 9.18 -11.58
N PRO A 257 8.03 10.47 -11.44
CA PRO A 257 9.41 10.90 -11.26
C PRO A 257 10.08 10.35 -9.99
N ASN A 258 9.29 9.90 -9.01
CA ASN A 258 9.81 9.38 -7.75
C ASN A 258 9.90 7.84 -7.74
N ASN A 259 9.72 7.19 -8.88
CA ASN A 259 9.79 5.73 -8.94
C ASN A 259 11.22 5.24 -8.82
N PHE A 260 11.59 4.78 -7.63
CA PHE A 260 12.96 4.34 -7.36
C PHE A 260 13.34 3.08 -8.14
N ILE A 261 12.38 2.16 -8.45
CA ILE A 261 12.63 0.98 -9.28
C ILE A 261 12.97 1.40 -10.71
N GLY A 262 12.24 2.38 -11.24
CA GLY A 262 12.50 2.97 -12.55
C GLY A 262 13.91 3.57 -12.65
N HIS A 263 14.30 4.38 -11.66
CA HIS A 263 15.65 4.94 -11.59
C HIS A 263 16.72 3.86 -11.44
N TYR A 264 16.51 2.89 -10.53
CA TYR A 264 17.46 1.80 -10.33
C TYR A 264 17.70 0.99 -11.63
N ASN A 265 16.64 0.56 -12.28
CA ASN A 265 16.71 -0.21 -13.51
C ASN A 265 17.29 0.60 -14.67
N ARG A 266 16.92 1.88 -14.81
CA ARG A 266 17.50 2.78 -15.82
C ARG A 266 18.99 3.01 -15.56
N GLY A 267 19.38 3.18 -14.31
CA GLY A 267 20.79 3.29 -13.89
C GLY A 267 21.60 2.07 -14.31
N LEU A 268 21.08 0.84 -14.11
CA LEU A 268 21.72 -0.39 -14.58
C LEU A 268 21.84 -0.44 -16.10
N LEU A 269 20.79 -0.05 -16.83
CA LEU A 269 20.81 0.01 -18.29
C LEU A 269 21.81 1.05 -18.80
N ARG A 270 21.84 2.25 -18.22
CA ARG A 270 22.81 3.32 -18.54
C ARG A 270 24.25 2.86 -18.32
N ALA A 271 24.51 2.18 -17.20
CA ALA A 271 25.82 1.59 -16.92
C ALA A 271 26.22 0.56 -17.99
N GLN A 272 25.28 -0.27 -18.45
CA GLN A 272 25.56 -1.28 -19.47
C GLN A 272 25.89 -0.66 -20.84
N VAL A 273 25.28 0.48 -21.18
CA VAL A 273 25.54 1.18 -22.44
C VAL A 273 26.68 2.21 -22.36
N GLY A 274 27.34 2.32 -21.18
CA GLY A 274 28.48 3.21 -20.96
C GLY A 274 28.14 4.66 -20.66
N ASP A 275 26.88 4.95 -20.28
CA ASP A 275 26.46 6.28 -19.84
C ASP A 275 26.61 6.41 -18.30
N ASP A 276 27.86 6.26 -17.85
CA ASP A 276 28.21 6.09 -16.43
C ASP A 276 27.79 7.27 -15.58
N ASN A 277 27.95 8.50 -16.08
CA ASN A 277 27.62 9.71 -15.29
C ASN A 277 26.12 9.80 -15.01
N ARG A 278 25.26 9.57 -16.02
CA ARG A 278 23.80 9.55 -15.79
C ARG A 278 23.34 8.35 -15.00
N ALA A 279 24.05 7.20 -15.08
CA ALA A 279 23.79 6.07 -14.22
C ALA A 279 24.09 6.40 -12.74
N ILE A 280 25.17 7.14 -12.46
CA ILE A 280 25.48 7.65 -11.09
C ILE A 280 24.35 8.57 -10.60
N GLU A 281 23.82 9.46 -11.45
CA GLU A 281 22.68 10.32 -11.11
C GLU A 281 21.43 9.51 -10.72
N ASP A 282 21.10 8.48 -11.50
CA ASP A 282 19.98 7.57 -11.18
C ASP A 282 20.20 6.86 -9.83
N PHE A 283 21.40 6.34 -9.56
CA PHE A 283 21.69 5.71 -8.26
C PHE A 283 21.74 6.72 -7.11
N ASN A 284 22.17 7.96 -7.33
CA ASN A 284 22.06 9.00 -6.31
C ASN A 284 20.62 9.25 -5.92
N PHE A 285 19.72 9.36 -6.91
CA PHE A 285 18.29 9.50 -6.65
C PHE A 285 17.72 8.32 -5.83
N VAL A 286 18.08 7.09 -6.20
CA VAL A 286 17.67 5.91 -5.42
C VAL A 286 18.13 6.00 -3.96
N LEU A 287 19.36 6.46 -3.74
CA LEU A 287 19.96 6.55 -2.40
C LEU A 287 19.44 7.74 -1.58
N GLU A 288 18.91 8.77 -2.22
CA GLU A 288 18.17 9.84 -1.53
C GLU A 288 16.84 9.32 -0.97
N MET A 289 16.17 8.45 -1.71
CA MET A 289 14.90 7.86 -1.30
C MET A 289 15.09 6.67 -0.34
N GLU A 290 16.12 5.87 -0.58
CA GLU A 290 16.47 4.67 0.19
C GLU A 290 17.97 4.67 0.53
N PRO A 291 18.38 5.35 1.59
CA PRO A 291 19.81 5.44 1.97
C PRO A 291 20.48 4.08 2.25
N ASP A 292 19.69 3.10 2.66
CA ASP A 292 20.15 1.75 2.98
C ASP A 292 20.15 0.78 1.80
N ASN A 293 19.96 1.29 0.57
CA ASN A 293 19.99 0.46 -0.63
C ASN A 293 21.41 0.10 -1.00
N MET A 294 21.91 -1.00 -0.44
CA MET A 294 23.30 -1.44 -0.63
C MET A 294 23.62 -1.87 -2.07
N MET A 295 22.62 -2.34 -2.84
CA MET A 295 22.83 -2.66 -4.25
C MET A 295 23.08 -1.39 -5.08
N ALA A 296 22.29 -0.34 -4.86
CA ALA A 296 22.52 0.96 -5.50
C ALA A 296 23.85 1.57 -5.07
N THR A 297 24.20 1.49 -3.76
CA THR A 297 25.48 1.93 -3.23
C THR A 297 26.65 1.21 -3.91
N PHE A 298 26.58 -0.10 -4.04
CA PHE A 298 27.64 -0.88 -4.68
C PHE A 298 27.77 -0.56 -6.16
N ASN A 299 26.65 -0.49 -6.90
CA ASN A 299 26.65 -0.14 -8.33
C ASN A 299 27.18 1.29 -8.56
N ARG A 300 26.82 2.24 -7.71
CA ARG A 300 27.37 3.60 -7.77
C ARG A 300 28.89 3.59 -7.51
N GLY A 301 29.35 2.81 -6.55
CA GLY A 301 30.77 2.63 -6.28
C GLY A 301 31.53 2.07 -7.49
N LEU A 302 30.98 1.08 -8.20
CA LEU A 302 31.57 0.55 -9.44
C LEU A 302 31.73 1.63 -10.51
N LEU A 303 30.69 2.43 -10.73
CA LEU A 303 30.70 3.51 -11.72
C LEU A 303 31.65 4.66 -11.32
N ARG A 304 31.68 5.04 -10.03
CA ARG A 304 32.65 6.01 -9.51
C ARG A 304 34.07 5.57 -9.73
N ALA A 305 34.38 4.29 -9.50
CA ALA A 305 35.71 3.75 -9.78
C ALA A 305 36.02 3.77 -11.28
N GLN A 306 35.05 3.47 -12.15
CA GLN A 306 35.20 3.49 -13.59
C GLN A 306 35.42 4.92 -14.13
N THR A 307 34.75 5.91 -13.56
CA THR A 307 34.88 7.34 -13.92
C THR A 307 36.05 8.06 -13.24
N GLY A 308 36.82 7.34 -12.37
CA GLY A 308 38.01 7.85 -11.72
C GLY A 308 37.79 8.48 -10.33
N ASP A 309 36.54 8.51 -9.84
CA ASP A 309 36.26 8.91 -8.44
C ASP A 309 36.55 7.75 -7.47
N TYR A 310 37.81 7.41 -7.34
CA TYR A 310 38.24 6.29 -6.48
C TYR A 310 37.96 6.52 -5.00
N ARG A 311 37.92 7.78 -4.54
CA ARG A 311 37.63 8.10 -3.13
C ARG A 311 36.14 7.84 -2.83
N GLY A 312 35.23 8.36 -3.65
CA GLY A 312 33.82 8.10 -3.52
C GLY A 312 33.49 6.60 -3.68
N ALA A 313 34.19 5.89 -4.56
CA ALA A 313 34.03 4.43 -4.70
C ALA A 313 34.43 3.69 -3.41
N ILE A 314 35.55 4.08 -2.75
CA ILE A 314 36.01 3.48 -1.49
C ILE A 314 34.97 3.71 -0.38
N GLU A 315 34.35 4.89 -0.32
CA GLU A 315 33.28 5.20 0.63
C GLU A 315 32.09 4.30 0.41
N ASP A 316 31.61 4.19 -0.82
CA ASP A 316 30.48 3.33 -1.19
C ASP A 316 30.74 1.85 -0.85
N TYR A 317 31.92 1.32 -1.24
CA TYR A 317 32.30 -0.05 -0.90
C TYR A 317 32.45 -0.27 0.61
N THR A 318 32.94 0.72 1.34
CA THR A 318 33.07 0.63 2.80
C THR A 318 31.71 0.54 3.47
N THR A 319 30.73 1.33 3.01
CA THR A 319 29.35 1.26 3.48
C THR A 319 28.77 -0.14 3.27
N VAL A 320 28.94 -0.69 2.06
CA VAL A 320 28.42 -2.02 1.72
C VAL A 320 29.04 -3.13 2.57
N ILE A 321 30.37 -3.17 2.72
CA ILE A 321 31.04 -4.23 3.48
C ILE A 321 30.85 -4.13 4.99
N ASN A 322 30.55 -2.95 5.52
CA ASN A 322 30.19 -2.78 6.93
C ASN A 322 28.84 -3.46 7.22
N GLN A 323 27.90 -3.39 6.29
CA GLN A 323 26.60 -4.05 6.43
C GLN A 323 26.63 -5.52 6.01
N TYR A 324 27.45 -5.86 5.00
CA TYR A 324 27.63 -7.22 4.49
C TYR A 324 29.12 -7.67 4.56
N PRO A 325 29.62 -8.01 5.76
CA PRO A 325 31.05 -8.33 5.97
C PRO A 325 31.55 -9.56 5.19
N ASN A 326 30.64 -10.38 4.67
CA ASN A 326 30.96 -11.58 3.89
C ASN A 326 30.86 -11.35 2.36
N PHE A 327 30.52 -10.13 1.92
CA PHE A 327 30.46 -9.78 0.51
C PHE A 327 31.85 -9.51 -0.06
N LEU A 328 32.56 -10.57 -0.50
CA LEU A 328 33.96 -10.52 -0.93
C LEU A 328 34.19 -9.61 -2.14
N ALA A 329 33.20 -9.46 -3.04
CA ALA A 329 33.30 -8.55 -4.17
C ALA A 329 33.52 -7.09 -3.73
N GLY A 330 32.89 -6.67 -2.60
CA GLY A 330 33.08 -5.34 -2.04
C GLY A 330 34.53 -5.09 -1.61
N TYR A 331 35.16 -6.06 -0.94
CA TYR A 331 36.58 -5.96 -0.55
C TYR A 331 37.50 -5.93 -1.76
N TYR A 332 37.24 -6.79 -2.76
CA TYR A 332 38.02 -6.82 -3.97
C TYR A 332 37.97 -5.47 -4.72
N GLN A 333 36.81 -4.93 -4.93
CA GLN A 333 36.64 -3.64 -5.60
C GLN A 333 37.24 -2.49 -4.81
N ARG A 334 37.12 -2.52 -3.48
CA ARG A 334 37.75 -1.51 -2.62
C ARG A 334 39.26 -1.57 -2.66
N ALA A 335 39.85 -2.78 -2.69
CA ALA A 335 41.29 -2.96 -2.83
C ALA A 335 41.79 -2.35 -4.15
N GLU A 336 41.11 -2.62 -5.27
CA GLU A 336 41.48 -2.05 -6.56
C GLU A 336 41.39 -0.51 -6.57
N ALA A 337 40.35 0.06 -5.98
CA ALA A 337 40.21 1.51 -5.86
C ALA A 337 41.31 2.13 -4.94
N ARG A 338 41.67 1.46 -3.82
CA ARG A 338 42.74 1.86 -2.93
C ARG A 338 44.13 1.86 -3.59
N LYS A 339 44.40 0.87 -4.44
CA LYS A 339 45.64 0.85 -5.25
C LYS A 339 45.75 2.08 -6.15
N LYS A 340 44.65 2.51 -6.75
CA LYS A 340 44.62 3.68 -7.64
C LYS A 340 44.94 5.00 -6.93
N ILE A 341 44.60 5.12 -5.63
CA ILE A 341 44.95 6.30 -4.81
C ILE A 341 46.26 6.15 -4.01
N GLY A 342 46.97 5.02 -4.15
CA GLY A 342 48.23 4.76 -3.47
C GLY A 342 48.09 4.23 -2.04
N ASP A 343 46.91 3.89 -1.57
CA ASP A 343 46.69 3.24 -0.25
C ASP A 343 47.01 1.74 -0.32
N ARG A 344 48.31 1.44 -0.36
CA ARG A 344 48.81 0.06 -0.47
C ARG A 344 48.45 -0.78 0.75
N LYS A 345 48.56 -0.23 1.95
CA LYS A 345 48.26 -0.96 3.20
C LYS A 345 46.82 -1.34 3.30
N GLY A 346 45.92 -0.43 2.95
CA GLY A 346 44.47 -0.72 2.92
C GLY A 346 44.11 -1.74 1.85
N ALA A 347 44.74 -1.68 0.66
CA ALA A 347 44.53 -2.64 -0.41
C ALA A 347 44.98 -4.05 -0.01
N GLU A 348 46.20 -4.21 0.54
CA GLU A 348 46.74 -5.49 1.03
C GLU A 348 45.82 -6.12 2.11
N ALA A 349 45.28 -5.31 3.02
CA ALA A 349 44.35 -5.81 4.03
C ALA A 349 43.04 -6.36 3.44
N ASP A 350 42.47 -5.68 2.44
CA ASP A 350 41.28 -6.15 1.73
C ASP A 350 41.58 -7.39 0.92
N GLU A 351 42.68 -7.46 0.19
CA GLU A 351 43.12 -8.64 -0.57
C GLU A 351 43.37 -9.84 0.34
N PHE A 352 44.00 -9.63 1.51
CA PHE A 352 44.16 -10.69 2.49
C PHE A 352 42.83 -11.28 2.97
N LYS A 353 41.83 -10.40 3.19
CA LYS A 353 40.45 -10.86 3.55
C LYS A 353 39.84 -11.75 2.48
N VAL A 354 39.97 -11.36 1.20
CA VAL A 354 39.48 -12.14 0.06
C VAL A 354 40.23 -13.47 -0.06
N MET A 355 41.58 -13.44 0.00
CA MET A 355 42.41 -14.63 -0.09
C MET A 355 42.15 -15.62 1.04
N LYS A 356 42.04 -15.13 2.30
CA LYS A 356 41.71 -15.96 3.46
C LYS A 356 40.36 -16.67 3.25
N ALA A 357 39.31 -15.96 2.84
CA ALA A 357 37.99 -16.54 2.61
C ALA A 357 38.00 -17.58 1.49
N GLN A 358 38.86 -17.43 0.45
CA GLN A 358 39.04 -18.41 -0.61
C GLN A 358 39.75 -19.67 -0.10
N LEU A 359 40.81 -19.51 0.70
CA LEU A 359 41.53 -20.64 1.32
C LEU A 359 40.64 -21.42 2.29
N ASP A 360 39.87 -20.74 3.12
CA ASP A 360 38.92 -21.36 4.05
C ASP A 360 37.89 -22.21 3.29
N ARG A 361 37.41 -21.72 2.14
CA ARG A 361 36.52 -22.52 1.26
C ARG A 361 37.19 -23.73 0.64
N GLN A 362 38.45 -23.63 0.22
CA GLN A 362 39.22 -24.74 -0.35
C GLN A 362 39.54 -25.81 0.70
N ASN A 363 39.83 -25.41 1.90
CA ASN A 363 40.20 -26.32 3.01
C ASN A 363 38.97 -26.95 3.69
N GLY A 364 37.76 -26.75 3.17
CA GLY A 364 36.56 -27.36 3.72
C GLY A 364 36.20 -26.86 5.14
N VAL A 365 36.81 -25.76 5.58
CA VAL A 365 36.40 -25.09 6.82
C VAL A 365 34.97 -24.60 6.59
N SER A 366 34.12 -25.21 7.34
CA SER A 366 32.69 -25.41 7.20
C SER A 366 31.88 -24.20 6.73
N LYS A 367 30.93 -24.47 5.83
CA LYS A 367 29.74 -23.62 5.56
C LYS A 367 28.90 -23.31 6.82
N ASN A 368 29.13 -24.00 7.95
CA ASN A 368 28.32 -23.88 9.16
C ASN A 368 28.67 -22.64 10.01
N ASP A 369 29.91 -22.16 9.96
CA ASP A 369 30.30 -20.96 10.75
C ASP A 369 29.88 -19.65 10.09
N VAL A 370 29.64 -19.68 8.78
CA VAL A 370 29.17 -18.51 8.00
C VAL A 370 27.61 -18.41 8.05
N ALA A 371 26.92 -19.56 8.14
CA ALA A 371 25.47 -19.61 8.22
C ALA A 371 24.93 -19.28 9.63
N GLN A 372 25.70 -19.53 10.69
CA GLN A 372 25.25 -19.24 12.07
C GLN A 372 25.24 -17.75 12.40
N ASN A 373 26.03 -16.92 11.70
CA ASN A 373 25.97 -15.44 11.89
C ASN A 373 24.79 -14.80 11.14
N ASP A 374 24.25 -15.45 10.10
CA ASP A 374 23.06 -14.97 9.39
C ASP A 374 21.74 -15.46 10.01
N GLN A 375 21.77 -16.54 10.81
CA GLN A 375 20.57 -17.08 11.47
C GLN A 375 20.22 -16.44 12.82
N ASN A 376 21.16 -15.72 13.45
CA ASN A 376 20.92 -15.06 14.75
C ASN A 376 20.39 -13.61 14.63
N LYS A 377 19.89 -13.21 13.46
CA LYS A 377 19.13 -11.97 13.26
C LYS A 377 17.75 -12.21 12.61
N GLU A 378 17.21 -13.38 12.80
CA GLU A 378 15.76 -13.58 12.71
C GLU A 378 15.13 -13.14 14.05
N ASP A 379 15.24 -11.87 14.39
CA ASP A 379 14.40 -11.27 15.41
C ASP A 379 13.09 -10.84 14.75
N ASP A 380 12.04 -11.50 15.22
CA ASP A 380 10.65 -11.23 15.07
C ASP A 380 10.33 -9.77 15.44
N ASN A 381 10.39 -8.88 14.47
CA ASN A 381 9.64 -7.65 14.45
C ASN A 381 9.23 -7.39 13.00
N GLU A 382 8.22 -8.15 12.59
CA GLU A 382 7.50 -7.97 11.36
C GLU A 382 6.48 -6.85 11.52
N GLU A 383 6.91 -5.63 11.34
CA GLU A 383 6.04 -4.52 11.01
C GLU A 383 6.87 -3.57 10.14
N ASP A 384 6.86 -3.82 8.81
CA ASP A 384 6.98 -2.72 7.86
C ASP A 384 6.74 -3.15 6.40
N GLU A 385 5.96 -2.33 5.71
CA GLU A 385 5.52 -2.46 4.33
C GLU A 385 6.61 -2.01 3.34
N GLY A 386 7.57 -2.79 3.09
CA GLY A 386 8.66 -2.55 2.14
C GLY A 386 9.45 -3.83 1.88
N LYS A 387 8.78 -4.97 2.05
CA LYS A 387 9.43 -6.27 2.33
C LYS A 387 9.87 -7.08 1.11
N THR A 388 9.36 -6.85 -0.08
CA THR A 388 9.77 -7.61 -1.27
C THR A 388 11.18 -7.27 -1.70
N ARG A 389 11.58 -6.02 -1.57
CA ARG A 389 12.93 -5.57 -1.90
C ARG A 389 13.95 -5.95 -0.84
N LYS A 390 13.64 -5.80 0.46
CA LYS A 390 14.52 -6.25 1.56
C LYS A 390 14.86 -7.75 1.48
N LYS A 391 13.98 -8.57 0.87
CA LYS A 391 14.29 -9.98 0.59
C LYS A 391 15.24 -10.17 -0.58
N SER A 392 15.18 -9.32 -1.62
CA SER A 392 16.13 -9.37 -2.75
C SER A 392 17.51 -8.86 -2.32
N ASP A 393 17.57 -7.87 -1.43
CA ASP A 393 18.81 -7.27 -0.91
C ASP A 393 19.59 -8.21 0.03
N LYS A 394 18.98 -9.28 0.54
CA LYS A 394 19.68 -10.30 1.34
C LYS A 394 20.81 -10.98 0.56
N ASN A 395 20.81 -10.94 -0.77
CA ASN A 395 21.86 -11.48 -1.59
C ASN A 395 22.51 -10.42 -2.48
N MET A 396 23.56 -9.80 -1.97
CA MET A 396 24.36 -8.79 -2.70
C MET A 396 24.91 -9.27 -4.05
N ASN A 397 24.91 -10.58 -4.32
CA ASN A 397 25.30 -11.10 -5.64
C ASN A 397 24.31 -10.72 -6.75
N ASN A 398 23.12 -10.27 -6.39
CA ASN A 398 22.08 -9.82 -7.34
C ASN A 398 22.17 -8.32 -7.72
N TYR A 399 23.26 -7.62 -7.34
CA TYR A 399 23.39 -6.16 -7.54
C TYR A 399 23.21 -5.67 -9.00
N ARG A 400 23.36 -6.58 -9.99
CA ARG A 400 23.12 -6.27 -11.41
C ARG A 400 21.75 -6.72 -11.91
N LYS A 401 20.91 -7.28 -11.07
CA LYS A 401 19.60 -7.77 -11.49
C LYS A 401 18.61 -6.61 -11.61
N ILE A 402 18.00 -6.48 -12.77
CA ILE A 402 16.87 -5.58 -13.00
C ILE A 402 15.64 -6.10 -12.23
N VAL A 403 14.91 -5.18 -11.60
CA VAL A 403 13.80 -5.48 -10.70
C VAL A 403 12.47 -5.31 -11.44
N ILE A 404 11.55 -6.26 -11.24
CA ILE A 404 10.16 -6.16 -11.71
C ILE A 404 9.45 -5.12 -10.83
N ALA A 405 8.74 -4.18 -11.46
CA ALA A 405 7.86 -3.26 -10.73
C ALA A 405 6.57 -3.99 -10.38
N ASP A 406 6.28 -4.06 -9.08
CA ASP A 406 5.02 -4.56 -8.56
C ASP A 406 4.19 -3.38 -8.04
N ASP A 407 3.02 -3.15 -8.65
CA ASP A 407 2.14 -2.04 -8.29
C ASP A 407 1.50 -2.22 -6.92
N SER A 408 1.50 -3.44 -6.37
CA SER A 408 0.93 -3.74 -5.05
C SER A 408 1.65 -3.05 -3.89
N GLU A 409 2.89 -2.58 -4.11
CA GLU A 409 3.69 -1.88 -3.10
C GLU A 409 3.55 -0.35 -3.15
N GLN A 410 2.97 0.19 -4.21
CA GLN A 410 2.74 1.63 -4.38
C GLN A 410 1.34 2.07 -3.92
N GLU A 411 0.76 1.46 -2.90
CA GLU A 411 -0.31 2.16 -2.19
C GLU A 411 0.25 3.49 -1.69
N ARG A 412 0.05 4.52 -2.51
CA ARG A 412 0.30 5.90 -2.10
C ARG A 412 -0.45 6.07 -0.79
N GLN A 413 0.29 6.17 0.31
CA GLN A 413 -0.28 6.69 1.54
C GLN A 413 -0.75 8.11 1.21
N TYR A 414 -2.00 8.23 0.81
CA TYR A 414 -2.69 9.51 0.82
C TYR A 414 -2.71 9.95 2.27
N LYS A 415 -1.75 10.77 2.64
CA LYS A 415 -1.80 11.50 3.89
C LYS A 415 -2.91 12.53 3.69
N SER A 416 -4.11 12.19 4.16
CA SER A 416 -5.14 13.19 4.34
C SER A 416 -4.58 14.31 5.22
N ASP A 417 -4.79 15.57 4.83
CA ASP A 417 -4.41 16.74 5.64
C ASP A 417 -5.19 16.78 6.95
N TYR A 418 -6.22 15.95 7.08
CA TYR A 418 -7.02 15.80 8.29
C TYR A 418 -6.42 14.70 9.18
N ARG A 419 -5.59 15.11 10.15
CA ARG A 419 -5.06 14.26 11.20
C ARG A 419 -5.68 14.63 12.53
N GLY A 420 -6.74 13.93 12.95
CA GLY A 420 -7.28 14.12 14.29
C GLY A 420 -8.58 13.37 14.50
N ARG A 421 -8.86 13.04 15.78
CA ARG A 421 -10.18 12.60 16.20
C ARG A 421 -11.18 13.72 15.96
N VAL A 422 -12.24 13.43 15.21
CA VAL A 422 -13.40 14.33 15.19
C VAL A 422 -13.96 14.37 16.60
N GLN A 423 -13.83 15.52 17.27
CA GLN A 423 -14.34 15.66 18.63
C GLN A 423 -15.85 15.63 18.62
N ASP A 424 -16.43 14.56 19.13
CA ASP A 424 -17.89 14.41 19.29
C ASP A 424 -18.47 15.36 20.36
N ARG A 425 -17.61 16.00 21.15
CA ARG A 425 -17.98 16.83 22.28
C ARG A 425 -17.77 18.31 21.97
N ASN A 426 -18.79 19.10 22.21
CA ASN A 426 -18.79 20.58 22.30
C ASN A 426 -18.83 21.37 21.00
N VAL A 427 -19.40 20.85 19.93
CA VAL A 427 -19.88 21.76 18.88
C VAL A 427 -21.30 22.19 19.21
N THR A 428 -21.44 23.22 20.04
CA THR A 428 -22.69 23.95 20.19
C THR A 428 -22.87 24.85 18.97
N ILE A 429 -23.52 24.33 17.93
CA ILE A 429 -24.02 25.17 16.86
C ILE A 429 -25.20 25.96 17.49
N LYS A 430 -25.09 27.29 17.56
CA LYS A 430 -26.26 28.11 17.69
C LYS A 430 -27.10 27.84 16.44
N PRO A 431 -28.37 27.40 16.59
CA PRO A 431 -29.21 27.20 15.42
C PRO A 431 -29.37 28.54 14.72
N GLU A 432 -28.74 28.73 13.59
CA GLU A 432 -29.14 29.81 12.70
C GLU A 432 -30.55 29.48 12.21
N PRO A 433 -31.48 30.42 12.23
CA PRO A 433 -32.82 30.18 11.72
C PRO A 433 -32.72 29.81 10.24
N LEU A 434 -33.16 28.63 9.89
CA LEU A 434 -33.13 28.08 8.53
C LEU A 434 -33.94 28.89 7.52
N PHE A 435 -34.61 29.94 7.95
CA PHE A 435 -35.28 30.95 7.13
C PHE A 435 -35.09 32.33 7.79
N ALA A 436 -34.13 33.12 7.27
CA ALA A 436 -34.26 34.55 7.35
C ALA A 436 -35.49 34.90 6.47
N SER A 437 -36.59 35.30 7.09
CA SER A 437 -37.68 35.93 6.35
C SER A 437 -37.08 37.12 5.61
N ARG A 438 -37.07 37.07 4.28
CA ARG A 438 -36.82 38.24 3.45
C ARG A 438 -38.01 39.20 3.71
N GLU A 439 -37.90 40.07 4.69
CA GLU A 439 -38.67 41.26 4.68
C GLU A 439 -38.32 42.05 3.43
N ALA A 440 -39.24 42.08 2.49
CA ALA A 440 -39.19 42.94 1.35
C ALA A 440 -39.10 44.38 1.83
N LYS A 441 -37.97 45.02 1.71
CA LYS A 441 -37.92 46.47 1.72
C LYS A 441 -38.71 47.00 0.51
N ARG A 442 -39.99 47.34 0.74
CA ARG A 442 -40.72 48.31 -0.10
C ARG A 442 -40.39 49.70 0.44
N SER A 443 -39.70 50.46 -0.33
CA SER A 443 -39.84 51.89 -0.55
C SER A 443 -38.68 52.36 -1.45
#